data_e8ad7106ade3403b6d495b3bbf5ed44b
#
_entry.id   e8ad7106ade3403b6d495b3bbf5ed44b
#
_cell.length_a   1.000
_cell.length_b   1.000
_cell.length_c   1.000
_cell.angle_alpha   90.00
_cell.angle_beta   90.00
_cell.angle_gamma   90.00
#
_symmetry.space_group_name_H-M   'P 1'
#
loop_
_entity.id
_entity.type
_entity.pdbx_description
1 polymer ?
#
loop_
_entity_poly.entity_id
_entity_poly.type
_entity_poly.pdbx_seq_one_letter_code
_entity_poly.pdbx_strand_id
1 'polypeptide(L)'
;MTVETFSSSSNPHFLLEARMLCCVRGERRLFQNLNLTVTSGECLHVRGENGVGKTSLLRLLTGLATPESGEILWNGQSITRDVSSYHRGLLFLGHRDALKEDLTALENLELYAALDDIHLPGDKALAALWRFGLRGREHLPVNCLSAGQKRRVLMARMLTRQAKLWILDEPFNALDIDAVKALQGLITEHVEQGGLVILTSHQDTTLLSRR
;
A
#
# COMPACT_ATOMS: atom_id res chain seq x y z
N MET A 1 8.51 -15.87 -8.83
CA MET A 1 7.90 -14.54 -8.61
C MET A 1 8.06 -13.76 -9.89
N THR A 2 6.97 -13.30 -10.47
CA THR A 2 6.96 -12.50 -11.70
C THR A 2 6.60 -11.08 -11.33
N VAL A 3 7.17 -10.11 -12.01
CA VAL A 3 6.98 -8.68 -11.77
C VAL A 3 6.50 -8.06 -13.07
N GLU A 4 5.36 -7.39 -13.05
CA GLU A 4 4.79 -6.67 -14.19
C GLU A 4 4.67 -5.20 -13.82
N THR A 5 5.12 -4.29 -14.68
CA THR A 5 5.10 -2.84 -14.46
C THR A 5 4.17 -2.16 -15.47
N PHE A 6 3.34 -1.24 -14.99
CA PHE A 6 2.50 -0.37 -15.80
C PHE A 6 2.93 1.07 -15.54
N SER A 7 3.19 1.87 -16.59
CA SER A 7 3.68 3.23 -16.43
C SER A 7 2.80 4.26 -17.15
N SER A 8 2.66 5.44 -16.56
CA SER A 8 2.26 6.67 -17.25
C SER A 8 3.53 7.51 -17.48
N SER A 9 3.70 8.05 -18.68
CA SER A 9 4.90 8.80 -19.07
C SER A 9 4.98 10.15 -18.34
N SER A 10 5.68 10.20 -17.21
CA SER A 10 6.09 11.42 -16.52
C SER A 10 7.59 11.35 -16.19
N ASN A 11 8.27 12.51 -16.13
CA ASN A 11 9.65 12.53 -15.65
C ASN A 11 9.71 11.97 -14.22
N PRO A 12 10.55 10.98 -13.92
CA PRO A 12 10.58 10.34 -12.62
C PRO A 12 11.09 11.33 -11.56
N HIS A 13 10.20 11.71 -10.61
CA HIS A 13 10.58 12.53 -9.45
C HIS A 13 10.96 11.69 -8.24
N PHE A 14 10.50 10.41 -8.20
CA PHE A 14 10.77 9.46 -7.13
C PHE A 14 11.21 8.13 -7.71
N LEU A 15 12.09 7.43 -7.00
CA LEU A 15 12.68 6.17 -7.41
C LEU A 15 12.84 5.26 -6.20
N LEU A 16 12.25 4.06 -6.26
CA LEU A 16 12.51 2.97 -5.33
C LEU A 16 13.31 1.89 -6.07
N GLU A 17 14.45 1.52 -5.50
CA GLU A 17 15.29 0.45 -6.02
C GLU A 17 15.54 -0.60 -4.94
N ALA A 18 15.52 -1.86 -5.33
CA ALA A 18 16.03 -2.95 -4.54
C ALA A 18 17.13 -3.64 -5.33
N ARG A 19 18.30 -3.80 -4.71
CA ARG A 19 19.50 -4.32 -5.35
C ARG A 19 19.98 -5.57 -4.64
N MET A 20 20.09 -6.67 -5.41
CA MET A 20 20.63 -7.95 -4.95
C MET A 20 20.00 -8.48 -3.65
N LEU A 21 18.70 -8.24 -3.45
CA LEU A 21 18.01 -8.65 -2.24
C LEU A 21 18.00 -10.16 -2.06
N CYS A 22 18.34 -10.59 -0.86
CA CYS A 22 18.16 -11.95 -0.38
C CYS A 22 17.23 -11.95 0.83
N CYS A 23 16.28 -12.88 0.85
CA CYS A 23 15.35 -13.09 1.95
C CYS A 23 15.39 -14.54 2.41
N VAL A 24 15.71 -14.71 3.69
CA VAL A 24 15.69 -16.01 4.38
C VAL A 24 14.64 -15.93 5.50
N ARG A 25 13.87 -16.99 5.70
CA ARG A 25 12.89 -17.08 6.77
C ARG A 25 12.99 -18.44 7.45
N GLY A 26 13.49 -18.46 8.68
CA GLY A 26 13.96 -19.69 9.33
C GLY A 26 15.10 -20.27 8.51
N GLU A 27 15.00 -21.54 8.14
CA GLU A 27 16.01 -22.21 7.30
C GLU A 27 15.72 -22.10 5.78
N ARG A 28 14.59 -21.50 5.41
CA ARG A 28 14.15 -21.42 4.01
C ARG A 28 14.56 -20.12 3.37
N ARG A 29 15.35 -20.21 2.29
CA ARG A 29 15.59 -19.08 1.38
C ARG A 29 14.38 -18.88 0.49
N LEU A 30 13.73 -17.71 0.57
CA LEU A 30 12.56 -17.36 -0.24
C LEU A 30 12.96 -16.84 -1.61
N PHE A 31 13.97 -15.97 -1.66
CA PHE A 31 14.55 -15.47 -2.93
C PHE A 31 15.98 -14.97 -2.70
N GLN A 32 16.73 -14.85 -3.78
CA GLN A 32 18.12 -14.39 -3.81
C GLN A 32 18.36 -13.57 -5.07
N ASN A 33 19.25 -12.58 -4.97
CA ASN A 33 19.67 -11.70 -6.07
C ASN A 33 18.48 -11.00 -6.76
N LEU A 34 17.42 -10.70 -5.99
CA LEU A 34 16.26 -10.01 -6.53
C LEU A 34 16.60 -8.54 -6.73
N ASN A 35 16.37 -8.07 -7.95
CA ASN A 35 16.48 -6.66 -8.31
C ASN A 35 15.11 -6.18 -8.78
N LEU A 36 14.71 -5.00 -8.37
CA LEU A 36 13.52 -4.31 -8.87
C LEU A 36 13.73 -2.81 -8.83
N THR A 37 13.03 -2.13 -9.71
CA THR A 37 13.02 -0.67 -9.80
C THR A 37 11.59 -0.23 -10.06
N VAL A 38 11.13 0.78 -9.35
CA VAL A 38 9.83 1.42 -9.55
C VAL A 38 10.03 2.93 -9.53
N THR A 39 9.48 3.61 -10.53
CA THR A 39 9.58 5.07 -10.67
C THR A 39 8.21 5.74 -10.50
N SER A 40 8.22 7.06 -10.34
CA SER A 40 6.99 7.87 -10.34
C SER A 40 6.09 7.52 -11.52
N GLY A 41 4.79 7.38 -11.26
CA GLY A 41 3.82 7.05 -12.30
C GLY A 41 3.80 5.56 -12.67
N GLU A 42 4.41 4.69 -11.86
CA GLU A 42 4.41 3.25 -12.10
C GLU A 42 3.65 2.47 -11.02
N CYS A 43 2.99 1.42 -11.46
CA CYS A 43 2.38 0.41 -10.60
C CYS A 43 3.07 -0.95 -10.86
N LEU A 44 3.77 -1.45 -9.84
CA LEU A 44 4.45 -2.75 -9.87
C LEU A 44 3.55 -3.82 -9.27
N HIS A 45 3.16 -4.81 -10.07
CA HIS A 45 2.40 -5.96 -9.61
C HIS A 45 3.32 -7.16 -9.34
N VAL A 46 3.42 -7.56 -8.07
CA VAL A 46 4.21 -8.72 -7.63
C VAL A 46 3.31 -9.95 -7.61
N ARG A 47 3.54 -10.89 -8.53
CA ARG A 47 2.78 -12.13 -8.69
C ARG A 47 3.59 -13.35 -8.25
N GLY A 48 2.89 -14.42 -7.94
CA GLY A 48 3.48 -15.72 -7.61
C GLY A 48 2.58 -16.51 -6.69
N GLU A 49 2.90 -17.80 -6.53
CA GLU A 49 2.16 -18.73 -5.67
C GLU A 49 2.21 -18.31 -4.19
N ASN A 50 1.34 -18.93 -3.38
CA ASN A 50 1.37 -18.74 -1.93
C ASN A 50 2.70 -19.26 -1.35
N GLY A 51 3.24 -18.51 -0.39
CA GLY A 51 4.49 -18.89 0.27
C GLY A 51 5.77 -18.61 -0.52
N VAL A 52 5.70 -18.03 -1.74
CA VAL A 52 6.89 -17.69 -2.54
C VAL A 52 7.67 -16.48 -1.99
N GLY A 53 7.09 -15.75 -1.01
CA GLY A 53 7.77 -14.63 -0.36
C GLY A 53 7.25 -13.25 -0.73
N LYS A 54 6.07 -13.11 -1.39
CA LYS A 54 5.47 -11.81 -1.76
C LYS A 54 5.37 -10.85 -0.56
N THR A 55 4.66 -11.25 0.49
CA THR A 55 4.54 -10.46 1.73
C THR A 55 5.90 -10.16 2.37
N SER A 56 6.86 -11.12 2.31
CA SER A 56 8.21 -10.90 2.82
C SER A 56 8.93 -9.81 2.02
N LEU A 57 8.81 -9.83 0.69
CA LEU A 57 9.34 -8.76 -0.16
C LEU A 57 8.74 -7.41 0.22
N LEU A 58 7.39 -7.31 0.32
CA LEU A 58 6.75 -6.06 0.71
C LEU A 58 7.24 -5.56 2.07
N ARG A 59 7.44 -6.46 3.05
CA ARG A 59 7.98 -6.10 4.38
C ARG A 59 9.42 -5.61 4.32
N LEU A 60 10.24 -6.15 3.43
CA LEU A 60 11.59 -5.62 3.18
C LEU A 60 11.50 -4.22 2.58
N LEU A 61 10.69 -4.04 1.54
CA LEU A 61 10.50 -2.75 0.86
C LEU A 61 9.93 -1.66 1.80
N THR A 62 9.16 -2.04 2.81
CA THR A 62 8.68 -1.09 3.83
C THR A 62 9.70 -0.80 4.94
N GLY A 63 10.81 -1.52 5.01
CA GLY A 63 11.75 -1.44 6.12
C GLY A 63 11.26 -2.11 7.43
N LEU A 64 10.11 -2.84 7.39
CA LEU A 64 9.60 -3.61 8.52
C LEU A 64 10.34 -4.94 8.73
N ALA A 65 11.21 -5.31 7.81
CA ALA A 65 12.11 -6.44 7.90
C ALA A 65 13.46 -6.06 7.28
N THR A 66 14.53 -6.70 7.74
CA THR A 66 15.88 -6.52 7.20
C THR A 66 16.18 -7.64 6.21
N PRO A 67 16.72 -7.35 5.02
CA PRO A 67 17.18 -8.39 4.11
C PRO A 67 18.42 -9.11 4.65
N GLU A 68 18.60 -10.37 4.28
CA GLU A 68 19.83 -11.14 4.57
C GLU A 68 21.06 -10.53 3.87
N SER A 69 20.85 -10.06 2.62
CA SER A 69 21.83 -9.28 1.88
C SER A 69 21.14 -8.41 0.85
N GLY A 70 21.88 -7.45 0.29
CA GLY A 70 21.38 -6.47 -0.64
C GLY A 70 20.91 -5.20 0.06
N GLU A 71 20.39 -4.26 -0.68
CA GLU A 71 19.98 -2.94 -0.19
C GLU A 71 18.70 -2.46 -0.86
N ILE A 72 18.01 -1.56 -0.16
CA ILE A 72 16.82 -0.87 -0.69
C ILE A 72 17.10 0.62 -0.61
N LEU A 73 16.91 1.29 -1.75
CA LEU A 73 17.19 2.70 -1.91
C LEU A 73 15.91 3.47 -2.25
N TRP A 74 15.72 4.60 -1.60
CA TRP A 74 14.72 5.60 -1.95
C TRP A 74 15.41 6.86 -2.43
N ASN A 75 15.22 7.21 -3.71
CA ASN A 75 15.92 8.32 -4.36
C ASN A 75 17.45 8.24 -4.20
N GLY A 76 18.01 7.03 -4.38
CA GLY A 76 19.45 6.75 -4.28
C GLY A 76 20.00 6.70 -2.85
N GLN A 77 19.17 6.90 -1.81
CA GLN A 77 19.59 6.78 -0.41
C GLN A 77 19.01 5.53 0.25
N SER A 78 19.82 4.83 1.04
CA SER A 78 19.33 3.66 1.78
C SER A 78 18.16 4.05 2.69
N ILE A 79 17.07 3.26 2.64
CA ILE A 79 15.88 3.47 3.48
C ILE A 79 16.18 3.36 4.98
N THR A 80 17.31 2.72 5.34
CA THR A 80 17.75 2.59 6.74
C THR A 80 18.47 3.82 7.26
N ARG A 81 18.88 4.75 6.38
CA ARG A 81 19.61 5.97 6.76
C ARG A 81 18.70 6.97 7.49
N ASP A 82 17.49 7.15 7.01
CA ASP A 82 16.46 7.98 7.64
C ASP A 82 15.08 7.31 7.50
N VAL A 83 14.86 6.36 8.38
CA VAL A 83 13.63 5.53 8.42
C VAL A 83 12.40 6.41 8.60
N SER A 84 12.49 7.45 9.42
CA SER A 84 11.37 8.35 9.70
C SER A 84 10.94 9.14 8.48
N SER A 85 11.89 9.67 7.72
CA SER A 85 11.61 10.37 6.46
C SER A 85 11.02 9.44 5.41
N TYR A 86 11.58 8.24 5.27
CA TYR A 86 11.05 7.22 4.36
C TYR A 86 9.60 6.85 4.69
N HIS A 87 9.30 6.59 5.97
CA HIS A 87 7.96 6.20 6.41
C HIS A 87 6.93 7.33 6.26
N ARG A 88 7.33 8.60 6.36
CA ARG A 88 6.41 9.72 6.07
C ARG A 88 5.90 9.70 4.63
N GLY A 89 6.73 9.28 3.67
CA GLY A 89 6.38 9.16 2.26
C GLY A 89 5.71 7.85 1.87
N LEU A 90 5.54 6.90 2.82
CA LEU A 90 5.07 5.54 2.57
C LEU A 90 3.69 5.30 3.18
N LEU A 91 2.77 4.75 2.40
CA LEU A 91 1.55 4.09 2.89
C LEU A 91 1.72 2.58 2.74
N PHE A 92 1.60 1.84 3.83
CA PHE A 92 1.57 0.38 3.82
C PHE A 92 0.21 -0.14 4.26
N LEU A 93 -0.44 -0.96 3.42
CA LEU A 93 -1.59 -1.77 3.77
C LEU A 93 -1.17 -3.24 3.73
N GLY A 94 -0.97 -3.81 4.91
CA GLY A 94 -0.62 -5.22 5.07
C GLY A 94 -1.83 -6.13 4.97
N HIS A 95 -1.57 -7.43 5.07
CA HIS A 95 -2.61 -8.48 5.04
C HIS A 95 -3.60 -8.37 6.22
N ARG A 96 -3.14 -7.90 7.38
CA ARG A 96 -4.01 -7.65 8.54
C ARG A 96 -4.51 -6.22 8.53
N ASP A 97 -5.81 -6.05 8.81
CA ASP A 97 -6.39 -4.74 8.99
C ASP A 97 -5.75 -4.07 10.20
N ALA A 98 -5.05 -2.96 9.97
CA ALA A 98 -4.39 -2.21 11.03
C ALA A 98 -5.38 -1.19 11.65
N LEU A 99 -6.64 -1.59 11.88
CA LEU A 99 -7.65 -0.77 12.50
C LEU A 99 -7.74 -1.05 14.00
N LYS A 100 -8.03 -0.02 14.77
CA LYS A 100 -8.37 -0.12 16.20
C LYS A 100 -9.84 -0.49 16.31
N GLU A 101 -10.13 -1.69 16.78
CA GLU A 101 -11.47 -2.27 16.74
C GLU A 101 -12.46 -1.55 17.65
N ASP A 102 -11.99 -0.98 18.76
CA ASP A 102 -12.81 -0.24 19.73
C ASP A 102 -13.10 1.21 19.31
N LEU A 103 -12.37 1.73 18.33
CA LEU A 103 -12.59 3.06 17.77
C LEU A 103 -13.57 2.99 16.58
N THR A 104 -14.29 4.08 16.38
CA THR A 104 -15.17 4.25 15.21
C THR A 104 -14.35 4.35 13.91
N ALA A 105 -15.03 4.22 12.76
CA ALA A 105 -14.39 4.41 11.46
C ALA A 105 -13.77 5.81 11.36
N LEU A 106 -14.47 6.85 11.83
CA LEU A 106 -13.99 8.23 11.82
C LEU A 106 -12.77 8.41 12.73
N GLU A 107 -12.86 7.96 13.99
CA GLU A 107 -11.74 8.04 14.95
C GLU A 107 -10.49 7.27 14.47
N ASN A 108 -10.67 6.17 13.74
CA ASN A 108 -9.53 5.49 13.11
C ASN A 108 -8.82 6.37 12.08
N LEU A 109 -9.55 7.11 11.22
CA LEU A 109 -8.93 8.03 10.27
C LEU A 109 -8.21 9.18 10.98
N GLU A 110 -8.85 9.77 12.01
CA GLU A 110 -8.27 10.84 12.81
C GLU A 110 -7.02 10.38 13.56
N LEU A 111 -7.04 9.18 14.16
CA LEU A 111 -5.90 8.59 14.85
C LEU A 111 -4.71 8.42 13.89
N TYR A 112 -4.95 7.85 12.70
CA TYR A 112 -3.87 7.67 11.73
C TYR A 112 -3.34 8.98 11.18
N ALA A 113 -4.20 9.97 10.95
CA ALA A 113 -3.76 11.30 10.56
C ALA A 113 -2.88 11.95 11.65
N ALA A 114 -3.28 11.82 12.91
CA ALA A 114 -2.49 12.31 14.05
C ALA A 114 -1.14 11.60 14.19
N LEU A 115 -1.09 10.28 13.99
CA LEU A 115 0.16 9.50 14.00
C LEU A 115 1.12 9.88 12.86
N ASP A 116 0.56 10.34 11.74
CA ASP A 116 1.32 10.80 10.57
C ASP A 116 1.63 12.32 10.62
N ASP A 117 1.29 13.00 11.74
CA ASP A 117 1.40 14.46 11.94
C ASP A 117 0.65 15.27 10.87
N ILE A 118 -0.52 14.74 10.44
CA ILE A 118 -1.38 15.35 9.43
C ILE A 118 -2.61 15.93 10.11
N HIS A 119 -2.87 17.22 9.89
CA HIS A 119 -4.16 17.81 10.25
C HIS A 119 -5.24 17.35 9.29
N LEU A 120 -6.16 16.51 9.75
CA LEU A 120 -7.30 16.00 8.99
C LEU A 120 -8.58 16.68 9.45
N PRO A 121 -9.16 17.64 8.68
CA PRO A 121 -10.46 18.21 8.99
C PRO A 121 -11.55 17.14 8.98
N GLY A 122 -12.49 17.21 9.92
CA GLY A 122 -13.55 16.20 10.08
C GLY A 122 -14.44 16.04 8.84
N ASP A 123 -14.71 17.13 8.11
CA ASP A 123 -15.46 17.11 6.84
C ASP A 123 -14.71 16.30 5.76
N LYS A 124 -13.39 16.40 5.69
CA LYS A 124 -12.56 15.60 4.78
C LYS A 124 -12.53 14.14 5.17
N ALA A 125 -12.44 13.83 6.48
CA ALA A 125 -12.50 12.47 6.97
C ALA A 125 -13.86 11.82 6.64
N LEU A 126 -14.97 12.52 6.87
CA LEU A 126 -16.31 12.08 6.51
C LEU A 126 -16.44 11.87 4.99
N ALA A 127 -15.97 12.82 4.18
CA ALA A 127 -16.02 12.71 2.71
C ALA A 127 -15.25 11.47 2.23
N ALA A 128 -14.08 11.16 2.83
CA ALA A 128 -13.31 9.97 2.51
C ALA A 128 -14.09 8.69 2.83
N LEU A 129 -14.75 8.60 3.99
CA LEU A 129 -15.58 7.45 4.36
C LEU A 129 -16.78 7.32 3.40
N TRP A 130 -17.43 8.42 3.05
CA TRP A 130 -18.59 8.41 2.16
C TRP A 130 -18.23 7.99 0.73
N ARG A 131 -17.06 8.38 0.24
CA ARG A 131 -16.55 7.94 -1.09
C ARG A 131 -16.52 6.41 -1.18
N PHE A 132 -16.27 5.72 -0.07
CA PHE A 132 -16.24 4.25 -0.01
C PHE A 132 -17.52 3.62 0.56
N GLY A 133 -18.66 4.35 0.55
CA GLY A 133 -19.97 3.80 0.89
C GLY A 133 -20.16 3.51 2.38
N LEU A 134 -19.45 4.21 3.26
CA LEU A 134 -19.59 4.08 4.72
C LEU A 134 -20.52 5.14 5.34
N ARG A 135 -21.35 5.80 4.51
CA ARG A 135 -22.34 6.77 5.01
C ARG A 135 -23.31 6.11 5.98
N GLY A 136 -23.50 6.71 7.16
CA GLY A 136 -24.29 6.19 8.29
C GLY A 136 -23.58 5.14 9.13
N ARG A 137 -22.26 4.93 8.89
CA ARG A 137 -21.43 3.99 9.66
C ARG A 137 -20.18 4.63 10.24
N GLU A 138 -20.04 5.94 10.10
CA GLU A 138 -18.88 6.74 10.49
C GLU A 138 -18.57 6.62 11.97
N HIS A 139 -19.64 6.59 12.77
CA HIS A 139 -19.59 6.55 14.24
C HIS A 139 -19.82 5.15 14.82
N LEU A 140 -19.83 4.11 13.98
CA LEU A 140 -19.86 2.73 14.48
C LEU A 140 -18.45 2.27 14.82
N PRO A 141 -18.25 1.60 15.98
CA PRO A 141 -17.00 0.94 16.29
C PRO A 141 -16.62 -0.08 15.19
N VAL A 142 -15.33 -0.17 14.88
CA VAL A 142 -14.83 -1.02 13.79
C VAL A 142 -15.14 -2.50 14.02
N ASN A 143 -15.21 -2.96 15.27
CA ASN A 143 -15.61 -4.34 15.58
C ASN A 143 -17.06 -4.66 15.15
N CYS A 144 -17.93 -3.66 15.00
CA CYS A 144 -19.31 -3.80 14.48
C CYS A 144 -19.38 -3.81 12.95
N LEU A 145 -18.27 -3.57 12.25
CA LEU A 145 -18.21 -3.52 10.79
C LEU A 145 -17.89 -4.90 10.20
N SER A 146 -18.49 -5.21 9.06
CA SER A 146 -18.10 -6.39 8.28
C SER A 146 -16.66 -6.28 7.76
N ALA A 147 -16.03 -7.40 7.37
CA ALA A 147 -14.68 -7.42 6.81
C ALA A 147 -14.54 -6.48 5.60
N GLY A 148 -15.53 -6.48 4.69
CA GLY A 148 -15.57 -5.56 3.55
C GLY A 148 -15.68 -4.09 3.97
N GLN A 149 -16.46 -3.77 5.01
CA GLN A 149 -16.55 -2.41 5.55
C GLN A 149 -15.26 -1.96 6.24
N LYS A 150 -14.61 -2.84 7.01
CA LYS A 150 -13.26 -2.58 7.57
C LYS A 150 -12.27 -2.26 6.45
N ARG A 151 -12.28 -3.04 5.36
CA ARG A 151 -11.41 -2.78 4.21
C ARG A 151 -11.69 -1.42 3.55
N ARG A 152 -12.96 -1.01 3.49
CA ARG A 152 -13.35 0.31 2.97
C ARG A 152 -12.87 1.47 3.87
N VAL A 153 -12.78 1.28 5.20
CA VAL A 153 -12.15 2.26 6.10
C VAL A 153 -10.65 2.42 5.77
N LEU A 154 -9.94 1.31 5.50
CA LEU A 154 -8.53 1.37 5.06
C LEU A 154 -8.37 2.07 3.71
N MET A 155 -9.32 1.88 2.77
CA MET A 155 -9.32 2.62 1.49
C MET A 155 -9.54 4.13 1.72
N ALA A 156 -10.41 4.51 2.66
CA ALA A 156 -10.59 5.91 3.03
C ALA A 156 -9.30 6.53 3.59
N ARG A 157 -8.51 5.75 4.36
CA ARG A 157 -7.19 6.18 4.83
C ARG A 157 -6.22 6.50 3.68
N MET A 158 -6.30 5.80 2.55
CA MET A 158 -5.45 6.09 1.38
C MET A 158 -5.69 7.51 0.84
N LEU A 159 -6.93 8.01 0.93
CA LEU A 159 -7.27 9.39 0.53
C LEU A 159 -6.76 10.45 1.50
N THR A 160 -6.71 10.12 2.78
CA THR A 160 -6.34 11.09 3.82
C THR A 160 -4.83 11.21 4.03
N ARG A 161 -4.04 10.25 3.49
CA ARG A 161 -2.58 10.23 3.61
C ARG A 161 -1.89 10.65 2.32
N GLN A 162 -1.07 11.67 2.38
CA GLN A 162 -0.28 12.19 1.24
C GLN A 162 1.03 11.41 1.04
N ALA A 163 0.96 10.07 0.99
CA ALA A 163 2.12 9.23 0.73
C ALA A 163 2.40 9.15 -0.78
N LYS A 164 3.68 9.20 -1.17
CA LYS A 164 4.11 9.06 -2.58
C LYS A 164 4.25 7.61 -3.00
N LEU A 165 4.60 6.73 -2.07
CA LEU A 165 4.75 5.30 -2.28
C LEU A 165 3.65 4.53 -1.56
N TRP A 166 2.87 3.75 -2.29
CA TRP A 166 1.89 2.82 -1.74
C TRP A 166 2.37 1.39 -1.89
N ILE A 167 2.44 0.66 -0.78
CA ILE A 167 2.75 -0.77 -0.75
C ILE A 167 1.52 -1.50 -0.20
N LEU A 168 0.90 -2.34 -1.04
CA LEU A 168 -0.41 -2.93 -0.79
C LEU A 168 -0.33 -4.45 -0.86
N ASP A 169 -0.56 -5.14 0.28
CA ASP A 169 -0.55 -6.60 0.34
C ASP A 169 -1.97 -7.14 0.22
N GLU A 170 -2.27 -7.78 -0.94
CA GLU A 170 -3.58 -8.33 -1.29
C GLU A 170 -4.74 -7.32 -1.09
N PRO A 171 -4.67 -6.10 -1.68
CA PRO A 171 -5.61 -5.03 -1.37
C PRO A 171 -7.04 -5.32 -1.80
N PHE A 172 -7.26 -6.23 -2.76
CA PHE A 172 -8.58 -6.56 -3.31
C PHE A 172 -9.33 -7.66 -2.54
N ASN A 173 -8.68 -8.29 -1.55
CA ASN A 173 -9.31 -9.34 -0.78
C ASN A 173 -10.50 -8.82 0.03
N ALA A 174 -11.57 -9.61 0.12
CA ALA A 174 -12.83 -9.31 0.81
C ALA A 174 -13.60 -8.08 0.29
N LEU A 175 -13.25 -7.57 -0.89
CA LEU A 175 -13.99 -6.49 -1.56
C LEU A 175 -15.05 -7.06 -2.52
N ASP A 176 -16.20 -6.39 -2.58
CA ASP A 176 -17.17 -6.58 -3.65
C ASP A 176 -16.70 -5.89 -4.97
N ILE A 177 -17.40 -6.16 -6.05
CA ILE A 177 -17.04 -5.67 -7.40
C ILE A 177 -16.94 -4.14 -7.44
N ASP A 178 -17.84 -3.43 -6.76
CA ASP A 178 -17.85 -1.96 -6.77
C ASP A 178 -16.70 -1.39 -5.95
N ALA A 179 -16.36 -2.00 -4.81
CA ALA A 179 -15.20 -1.62 -4.01
C ALA A 179 -13.88 -1.92 -4.74
N VAL A 180 -13.80 -3.04 -5.49
CA VAL A 180 -12.65 -3.34 -6.37
C VAL A 180 -12.46 -2.23 -7.40
N LYS A 181 -13.54 -1.84 -8.12
CA LYS A 181 -13.48 -0.74 -9.11
C LYS A 181 -13.07 0.58 -8.47
N ALA A 182 -13.62 0.90 -7.29
CA ALA A 182 -13.26 2.13 -6.58
C ALA A 182 -11.77 2.15 -6.17
N LEU A 183 -11.23 1.02 -5.68
CA LEU A 183 -9.81 0.90 -5.35
C LEU A 183 -8.93 0.99 -6.60
N GLN A 184 -9.32 0.34 -7.70
CA GLN A 184 -8.59 0.45 -8.97
C GLN A 184 -8.54 1.88 -9.47
N GLY A 185 -9.68 2.61 -9.43
CA GLY A 185 -9.73 4.03 -9.77
C GLY A 185 -8.79 4.86 -8.90
N LEU A 186 -8.77 4.61 -7.58
CA LEU A 186 -7.89 5.31 -6.65
C LEU A 186 -6.40 5.05 -6.93
N ILE A 187 -6.04 3.79 -7.24
CA ILE A 187 -4.67 3.43 -7.62
C ILE A 187 -4.28 4.14 -8.93
N THR A 188 -5.17 4.15 -9.92
CA THR A 188 -4.94 4.82 -11.20
C THR A 188 -4.75 6.32 -11.00
N GLU A 189 -5.64 7.00 -10.25
CA GLU A 189 -5.50 8.42 -9.91
C GLU A 189 -4.15 8.73 -9.26
N HIS A 190 -3.72 7.88 -8.31
CA HIS A 190 -2.45 8.05 -7.61
C HIS A 190 -1.24 7.93 -8.55
N VAL A 191 -1.24 6.93 -9.43
CA VAL A 191 -0.19 6.70 -10.44
C VAL A 191 -0.16 7.86 -11.45
N GLU A 192 -1.30 8.31 -11.95
CA GLU A 192 -1.40 9.45 -12.89
C GLU A 192 -0.89 10.77 -12.27
N GLN A 193 -0.99 10.91 -10.94
CA GLN A 193 -0.43 12.03 -10.18
C GLN A 193 1.06 11.86 -9.84
N GLY A 194 1.73 10.88 -10.43
CA GLY A 194 3.15 10.61 -10.22
C GLY A 194 3.47 9.85 -8.93
N GLY A 195 2.50 9.22 -8.30
CA GLY A 195 2.73 8.28 -7.19
C GLY A 195 3.30 6.96 -7.69
N LEU A 196 3.87 6.18 -6.76
CA LEU A 196 4.36 4.83 -6.99
C LEU A 196 3.48 3.83 -6.24
N VAL A 197 3.15 2.72 -6.89
CA VAL A 197 2.37 1.65 -6.25
C VAL A 197 3.11 0.32 -6.42
N ILE A 198 3.21 -0.45 -5.32
CA ILE A 198 3.64 -1.85 -5.36
C ILE A 198 2.52 -2.65 -4.71
N LEU A 199 1.99 -3.62 -5.43
CA LEU A 199 0.91 -4.44 -4.89
C LEU A 199 1.11 -5.94 -5.17
N THR A 200 0.54 -6.74 -4.28
CA THR A 200 0.36 -8.18 -4.51
C THR A 200 -1.10 -8.46 -4.79
N SER A 201 -1.41 -9.43 -5.65
CA SER A 201 -2.77 -9.93 -5.85
C SER A 201 -2.73 -11.33 -6.46
N HIS A 202 -3.72 -12.15 -6.12
CA HIS A 202 -4.02 -13.41 -6.79
C HIS A 202 -5.01 -13.25 -7.94
N GLN A 203 -5.70 -12.13 -8.01
CA GLN A 203 -6.64 -11.84 -9.10
C GLN A 203 -5.89 -11.29 -10.31
N ASP A 204 -6.30 -11.69 -11.50
CA ASP A 204 -5.83 -11.07 -12.75
C ASP A 204 -6.29 -9.62 -12.80
N THR A 205 -5.39 -8.72 -12.43
CA THR A 205 -5.60 -7.28 -12.50
C THR A 205 -5.39 -6.74 -13.93
N THR A 206 -5.89 -7.46 -14.93
CA THR A 206 -5.93 -7.03 -16.34
C THR A 206 -6.61 -5.67 -16.54
N LEU A 207 -7.26 -5.15 -15.51
CA LEU A 207 -7.92 -3.85 -15.54
C LEU A 207 -6.99 -2.65 -15.30
N LEU A 208 -5.77 -2.86 -14.77
CA LEU A 208 -4.74 -1.82 -14.66
C LEU A 208 -3.92 -1.67 -15.95
N SER A 209 -4.06 -2.60 -16.91
CA SER A 209 -3.29 -2.67 -18.16
C SER A 209 -4.01 -2.07 -19.38
N ARG A 210 -5.16 -1.41 -19.21
CA ARG A 210 -5.87 -0.77 -20.32
C ARG A 210 -5.68 0.75 -20.25
N ARG A 211 -4.58 1.18 -20.89
CA ARG A 211 -4.53 2.36 -21.78
C ARG A 211 -3.27 2.29 -22.64
#